data_898f933ef7decc80b3f74436f8556a07
#
_entry.id   898f933ef7decc80b3f74436f8556a07
#
_cell.length_a   1.000
_cell.length_b   1.000
_cell.length_c   1.000
_cell.angle_alpha   90.00
_cell.angle_beta   90.00
_cell.angle_gamma   90.00
#
_symmetry.space_group_name_H-M   'P 1'
#
loop_
_entity.id
_entity.type
_entity.pdbx_description
1 polymer ?
#
loop_
_entity_poly.entity_id
_entity_poly.type
_entity_poly.pdbx_seq_one_letter_code
_entity_poly.pdbx_strand_id
1 'polypeptide(L)'
;MTADSDSRAPGAHEQTDGLISYRREISTKALAADVFRVLSNLGGKTGWLYANLLWKLRGYLDELIGGVGLSRGRQASEELRVGDPVDFWRVEALIPDRLLRLRAEMKVPGKAWLQFEIIPQGETEVRLIQTAFYEPDGLAGLLYWYVLYPIHSIIFRGMIAAIAHRAESLSIT
;
A
#
# COMPACT_ATOMS: atom_id res chain seq x y z
N MET A 1 11.84 14.01 -32.79
CA MET A 1 11.99 13.99 -31.31
C MET A 1 10.63 13.63 -30.75
N THR A 2 10.37 12.32 -30.66
CA THR A 2 9.08 11.74 -30.33
C THR A 2 9.06 11.48 -28.83
N ALA A 3 8.13 12.16 -28.14
CA ALA A 3 7.83 11.87 -26.75
C ALA A 3 7.10 10.52 -26.69
N ASP A 4 7.79 9.54 -26.14
CA ASP A 4 7.22 8.24 -25.85
C ASP A 4 6.27 8.40 -24.63
N SER A 5 4.99 8.50 -24.92
CA SER A 5 3.94 8.49 -23.91
C SER A 5 3.80 7.06 -23.41
N ASP A 6 4.49 6.72 -22.31
CA ASP A 6 4.34 5.46 -21.59
C ASP A 6 2.92 5.36 -21.01
N SER A 7 1.97 5.00 -21.85
CA SER A 7 0.60 4.66 -21.45
C SER A 7 0.56 3.22 -20.94
N ARG A 8 1.17 2.98 -19.77
CA ARG A 8 1.04 1.68 -19.09
C ARG A 8 -0.36 1.50 -18.57
N ALA A 9 -1.01 0.43 -18.99
CA ALA A 9 -2.34 0.05 -18.52
C ALA A 9 -2.35 -0.10 -16.99
N PRO A 10 -3.37 0.43 -16.27
CA PRO A 10 -3.46 0.29 -14.82
C PRO A 10 -3.58 -1.18 -14.44
N GLY A 11 -2.65 -1.66 -13.62
CA GLY A 11 -2.57 -3.05 -13.16
C GLY A 11 -1.60 -3.95 -13.94
N ALA A 12 -0.68 -3.37 -14.70
CA ALA A 12 0.37 -4.14 -15.38
C ALA A 12 1.32 -4.80 -14.36
N HIS A 13 1.60 -6.09 -14.56
CA HIS A 13 2.69 -6.80 -13.91
C HIS A 13 4.01 -6.46 -14.59
N GLU A 14 5.00 -6.10 -13.81
CA GLU A 14 6.37 -6.01 -14.27
C GLU A 14 7.25 -6.95 -13.45
N GLN A 15 7.98 -7.81 -14.12
CA GLN A 15 8.96 -8.70 -13.49
C GLN A 15 10.35 -8.24 -13.94
N THR A 16 11.12 -7.68 -13.00
CA THR A 16 12.50 -7.28 -13.21
C THR A 16 13.37 -8.00 -12.18
N ASP A 17 14.33 -8.81 -12.64
CA ASP A 17 15.31 -9.53 -11.83
C ASP A 17 14.70 -10.32 -10.63
N GLY A 18 13.59 -11.04 -10.87
CA GLY A 18 12.92 -11.83 -9.85
C GLY A 18 11.96 -11.06 -8.94
N LEU A 19 11.89 -9.72 -9.06
CA LEU A 19 10.94 -8.90 -8.34
C LEU A 19 9.64 -8.76 -9.15
N ILE A 20 8.53 -9.14 -8.53
CA ILE A 20 7.20 -8.98 -9.10
C ILE A 20 6.63 -7.67 -8.59
N SER A 21 6.10 -6.82 -9.49
CA SER A 21 5.41 -5.61 -9.10
C SER A 21 3.98 -5.57 -9.63
N TYR A 22 3.09 -4.97 -8.84
CA TYR A 22 1.71 -4.70 -9.20
C TYR A 22 1.40 -3.23 -8.90
N ARG A 23 1.26 -2.43 -9.95
CA ARG A 23 1.08 -0.99 -9.85
C ARG A 23 -0.34 -0.58 -10.21
N ARG A 24 -0.87 0.37 -9.45
CA ARG A 24 -2.11 1.10 -9.72
C ARG A 24 -1.92 2.57 -9.49
N GLU A 25 -2.68 3.37 -10.23
CA GLU A 25 -2.70 4.81 -10.04
C GLU A 25 -4.12 5.37 -10.16
N ILE A 26 -4.37 6.49 -9.50
CA ILE A 26 -5.61 7.25 -9.55
C ILE A 26 -5.29 8.74 -9.41
N SER A 27 -5.94 9.59 -10.21
CA SER A 27 -5.95 11.03 -9.98
C SER A 27 -7.07 11.38 -9.02
N THR A 28 -6.80 12.29 -8.08
CA THR A 28 -7.76 12.73 -7.07
C THR A 28 -7.65 14.22 -6.83
N LYS A 29 -8.80 14.87 -6.62
CA LYS A 29 -8.89 16.30 -6.29
C LYS A 29 -8.69 16.49 -4.80
N ALA A 30 -7.45 16.37 -4.36
CA ALA A 30 -7.04 16.54 -2.98
C ALA A 30 -5.65 17.17 -2.90
N LEU A 31 -5.34 17.77 -1.78
CA LEU A 31 -3.99 18.27 -1.49
C LEU A 31 -3.07 17.06 -1.17
N ALA A 32 -1.79 17.18 -1.54
CA ALA A 32 -0.80 16.16 -1.22
C ALA A 32 -0.72 15.87 0.29
N ALA A 33 -0.84 16.92 1.12
CA ALA A 33 -0.86 16.80 2.57
C ALA A 33 -2.08 16.02 3.09
N ASP A 34 -3.26 16.17 2.48
CA ASP A 34 -4.46 15.43 2.89
C ASP A 34 -4.35 13.96 2.51
N VAL A 35 -3.83 13.65 1.31
CA VAL A 35 -3.53 12.27 0.92
C VAL A 35 -2.51 11.65 1.87
N PHE A 36 -1.43 12.38 2.18
CA PHE A 36 -0.40 11.90 3.11
C PHE A 36 -0.95 11.69 4.52
N ARG A 37 -1.83 12.59 4.99
CA ARG A 37 -2.54 12.42 6.28
C ARG A 37 -3.36 11.14 6.31
N VAL A 38 -4.08 10.81 5.24
CA VAL A 38 -4.84 9.56 5.12
C VAL A 38 -3.91 8.36 5.17
N LEU A 39 -2.81 8.39 4.38
CA LEU A 39 -1.81 7.32 4.35
C LEU A 39 -1.15 7.10 5.73
N SER A 40 -0.81 8.19 6.42
CA SER A 40 -0.18 8.13 7.74
C SER A 40 -1.10 7.56 8.83
N ASN A 41 -2.41 7.54 8.59
CA ASN A 41 -3.41 6.98 9.51
C ASN A 41 -3.91 5.59 9.10
N LEU A 42 -3.30 4.95 8.10
CA LEU A 42 -3.62 3.56 7.76
C LEU A 42 -3.26 2.60 8.89
N GLY A 43 -4.05 1.53 9.01
CA GLY A 43 -3.88 0.51 10.06
C GLY A 43 -4.44 0.91 11.42
N GLY A 44 -4.17 0.12 12.45
CA GLY A 44 -4.59 0.35 13.83
C GLY A 44 -6.10 0.56 13.97
N LYS A 45 -6.52 1.64 14.65
CA LYS A 45 -7.94 1.95 14.90
C LYS A 45 -8.69 2.37 13.64
N THR A 46 -8.04 3.04 12.71
CA THR A 46 -8.64 3.50 11.44
C THR A 46 -8.80 2.37 10.45
N GLY A 47 -7.98 1.33 10.57
CA GLY A 47 -7.94 0.20 9.64
C GLY A 47 -7.37 0.59 8.26
N TRP A 48 -7.57 -0.31 7.28
CA TRP A 48 -7.01 -0.17 5.93
C TRP A 48 -7.97 0.47 4.93
N LEU A 49 -9.05 1.09 5.43
CA LEU A 49 -10.12 1.76 4.67
C LEU A 49 -10.92 0.82 3.74
N TYR A 50 -10.33 -0.27 3.31
CA TYR A 50 -10.96 -1.26 2.43
C TYR A 50 -10.60 -2.68 2.87
N ALA A 51 -11.59 -3.60 2.79
CA ALA A 51 -11.42 -5.02 3.09
C ALA A 51 -10.84 -5.31 4.50
N ASN A 52 -11.13 -4.48 5.51
CA ASN A 52 -10.62 -4.62 6.87
C ASN A 52 -10.80 -6.02 7.45
N LEU A 53 -11.90 -6.72 7.10
CA LEU A 53 -12.14 -8.09 7.54
C LEU A 53 -11.09 -9.06 6.99
N LEU A 54 -10.71 -8.90 5.72
CA LEU A 54 -9.68 -9.75 5.09
C LEU A 54 -8.30 -9.48 5.69
N TRP A 55 -7.98 -8.23 6.00
CA TRP A 55 -6.75 -7.87 6.69
C TRP A 55 -6.69 -8.44 8.10
N LYS A 56 -7.79 -8.39 8.85
CA LYS A 56 -7.89 -9.00 10.18
C LYS A 56 -7.75 -10.53 10.11
N LEU A 57 -8.43 -11.18 9.15
CA LEU A 57 -8.33 -12.62 8.95
C LEU A 57 -6.90 -13.02 8.58
N ARG A 58 -6.24 -12.25 7.71
CA ARG A 58 -4.83 -12.48 7.35
C ARG A 58 -3.91 -12.35 8.55
N GLY A 59 -4.08 -11.31 9.38
CA GLY A 59 -3.30 -11.13 10.61
C GLY A 59 -3.51 -12.29 11.60
N TYR A 60 -4.74 -12.77 11.77
CA TYR A 60 -5.04 -13.91 12.63
C TYR A 60 -4.40 -15.22 12.12
N LEU A 61 -4.45 -15.47 10.82
CA LEU A 61 -3.79 -16.62 10.21
C LEU A 61 -2.26 -16.54 10.36
N ASP A 62 -1.68 -15.36 10.22
CA ASP A 62 -0.25 -15.13 10.44
C ASP A 62 0.17 -15.45 11.87
N GLU A 63 -0.64 -15.03 12.85
CA GLU A 63 -0.41 -15.33 14.27
C GLU A 63 -0.47 -16.84 14.56
N LEU A 64 -1.41 -17.57 13.94
CA LEU A 64 -1.53 -19.02 14.08
C LEU A 64 -0.29 -19.79 13.60
N ILE A 65 0.41 -19.28 12.59
CA ILE A 65 1.65 -19.87 12.08
C ILE A 65 2.91 -19.28 12.74
N GLY A 66 2.73 -18.50 13.83
CA GLY A 66 3.79 -17.90 14.63
C GLY A 66 4.43 -16.69 13.96
N GLY A 67 3.70 -15.94 13.13
CA GLY A 67 4.05 -14.62 12.64
C GLY A 67 3.72 -13.51 13.64
N VAL A 68 3.92 -12.26 13.24
CA VAL A 68 3.70 -11.08 14.12
C VAL A 68 2.23 -10.72 14.33
N GLY A 69 1.31 -11.28 13.54
CA GLY A 69 -0.12 -10.98 13.60
C GLY A 69 -0.41 -9.50 13.36
N LEU A 70 -1.45 -8.99 14.05
CA LEU A 70 -1.77 -7.56 14.05
C LEU A 70 -1.03 -6.87 15.20
N SER A 71 0.04 -6.15 14.91
CA SER A 71 0.74 -5.32 15.89
C SER A 71 -0.11 -4.14 16.34
N ARG A 72 -0.61 -4.17 17.59
CA ARG A 72 -1.44 -3.12 18.19
C ARG A 72 -0.63 -1.95 18.77
N GLY A 73 0.56 -1.66 18.24
CA GLY A 73 1.57 -0.83 18.91
C GLY A 73 1.44 0.67 18.74
N ARG A 74 0.63 1.20 17.79
CA ARG A 74 0.61 2.64 17.52
C ARG A 74 -0.66 3.31 18.02
N GLN A 75 -0.49 4.40 18.80
CA GLN A 75 -1.58 5.34 19.07
C GLN A 75 -1.76 6.27 17.87
N ALA A 76 -3.00 6.50 17.45
CA ALA A 76 -3.36 7.29 16.26
C ALA A 76 -2.97 8.79 16.35
N SER A 77 -2.34 9.22 17.44
CA SER A 77 -1.92 10.61 17.71
C SER A 77 -0.44 10.89 17.50
N GLU A 78 0.37 9.87 17.20
CA GLU A 78 1.81 10.05 16.97
C GLU A 78 2.11 10.15 15.49
N GLU A 79 2.99 11.08 15.12
CA GLU A 79 3.52 11.20 13.76
C GLU A 79 4.19 9.89 13.34
N LEU A 80 3.88 9.43 12.12
CA LEU A 80 4.49 8.25 11.54
C LEU A 80 5.99 8.47 11.31
N ARG A 81 6.80 7.50 11.69
CA ARG A 81 8.27 7.53 11.53
C ARG A 81 8.77 6.26 10.87
N VAL A 82 9.93 6.36 10.23
CA VAL A 82 10.65 5.18 9.74
C VAL A 82 10.95 4.25 10.91
N GLY A 83 10.64 2.98 10.73
CA GLY A 83 10.77 1.96 11.77
C GLY A 83 9.49 1.67 12.58
N ASP A 84 8.46 2.52 12.46
CA ASP A 84 7.19 2.30 13.17
C ASP A 84 6.46 1.06 12.64
N PRO A 85 5.82 0.27 13.53
CA PRO A 85 4.92 -0.79 13.13
C PRO A 85 3.57 -0.23 12.70
N VAL A 86 3.03 -0.76 11.60
CA VAL A 86 1.67 -0.48 11.10
C VAL A 86 0.98 -1.83 10.87
N ASP A 87 0.33 -2.36 11.89
CA ASP A 87 -0.18 -3.73 11.94
C ASP A 87 0.94 -4.76 11.68
N PHE A 88 0.91 -5.51 10.57
CA PHE A 88 1.94 -6.46 10.18
C PHE A 88 2.95 -5.88 9.17
N TRP A 89 2.96 -4.57 9.03
CA TRP A 89 3.90 -3.82 8.21
C TRP A 89 4.86 -3.01 9.09
N ARG A 90 6.03 -2.69 8.55
CA ARG A 90 6.97 -1.73 9.14
C ARG A 90 7.25 -0.63 8.14
N VAL A 91 7.26 0.61 8.62
CA VAL A 91 7.62 1.77 7.79
C VAL A 91 9.11 1.66 7.42
N GLU A 92 9.39 1.48 6.14
CA GLU A 92 10.76 1.38 5.61
C GLU A 92 11.26 2.72 5.07
N ALA A 93 10.37 3.49 4.41
CA ALA A 93 10.68 4.83 3.95
C ALA A 93 9.48 5.75 4.09
N LEU A 94 9.74 7.00 4.43
CA LEU A 94 8.75 8.04 4.62
C LEU A 94 9.31 9.37 4.14
N ILE A 95 8.62 9.99 3.18
CA ILE A 95 8.87 11.36 2.74
C ILE A 95 7.54 12.09 2.81
N PRO A 96 7.37 13.07 3.72
CA PRO A 96 6.12 13.80 3.87
C PRO A 96 5.57 14.29 2.54
N ASP A 97 4.27 14.13 2.34
CA ASP A 97 3.51 14.53 1.16
C ASP A 97 3.96 13.90 -0.17
N ARG A 98 4.85 12.90 -0.14
CA ARG A 98 5.42 12.28 -1.35
C ARG A 98 5.48 10.76 -1.36
N LEU A 99 5.91 10.15 -0.25
CA LEU A 99 6.20 8.71 -0.25
C LEU A 99 5.91 8.07 1.11
N LEU A 100 5.24 6.93 1.06
CA LEU A 100 5.18 5.97 2.16
C LEU A 100 5.51 4.59 1.61
N ARG A 101 6.54 3.94 2.13
CA ARG A 101 6.89 2.56 1.82
C ARG A 101 6.85 1.70 3.07
N LEU A 102 6.10 0.61 2.98
CA LEU A 102 5.89 -0.35 4.03
C LEU A 102 6.50 -1.68 3.63
N ARG A 103 7.24 -2.32 4.53
CA ARG A 103 7.77 -3.68 4.39
C ARG A 103 6.92 -4.64 5.21
N ALA A 104 6.52 -5.75 4.64
CA ALA A 104 5.80 -6.80 5.35
C ALA A 104 6.70 -7.50 6.37
N GLU A 105 6.18 -7.70 7.59
CA GLU A 105 6.80 -8.52 8.64
C GLU A 105 6.03 -9.83 8.85
N MET A 106 4.89 -10.01 8.16
CA MET A 106 4.14 -11.25 8.18
C MET A 106 4.92 -12.40 7.51
N LYS A 107 4.64 -13.62 7.91
CA LYS A 107 5.22 -14.81 7.29
C LYS A 107 4.63 -15.04 5.91
N VAL A 108 5.46 -14.82 4.90
CA VAL A 108 5.17 -15.13 3.49
C VAL A 108 6.38 -15.85 2.90
N PRO A 109 6.22 -16.68 1.87
CA PRO A 109 7.34 -17.34 1.20
C PRO A 109 8.06 -16.34 0.27
N GLY A 110 8.78 -15.38 0.87
CA GLY A 110 9.45 -14.30 0.18
C GLY A 110 9.44 -13.00 0.99
N LYS A 111 9.62 -11.86 0.28
CA LYS A 111 9.54 -10.53 0.87
C LYS A 111 8.51 -9.71 0.12
N ALA A 112 7.77 -8.85 0.84
CA ALA A 112 6.73 -8.02 0.26
C ALA A 112 6.85 -6.58 0.75
N TRP A 113 6.53 -5.64 -0.15
CA TRP A 113 6.45 -4.21 0.15
C TRP A 113 5.17 -3.62 -0.44
N LEU A 114 4.67 -2.59 0.22
CA LEU A 114 3.58 -1.76 -0.27
C LEU A 114 4.04 -0.32 -0.27
N GLN A 115 4.02 0.31 -1.43
CA GLN A 115 4.50 1.68 -1.62
C GLN A 115 3.38 2.57 -2.14
N PHE A 116 3.30 3.77 -1.58
CA PHE A 116 2.43 4.83 -2.04
C PHE A 116 3.27 6.03 -2.41
N GLU A 117 3.04 6.56 -3.61
CA GLU A 117 3.68 7.77 -4.11
C GLU A 117 2.61 8.82 -4.42
N ILE A 118 2.88 10.05 -4.01
CA ILE A 118 2.00 11.20 -4.22
C ILE A 118 2.72 12.15 -5.17
N ILE A 119 2.17 12.33 -6.36
CA ILE A 119 2.73 13.20 -7.40
C ILE A 119 1.76 14.37 -7.61
N PRO A 120 2.10 15.59 -7.18
CA PRO A 120 1.29 16.77 -7.47
C PRO A 120 1.09 16.97 -8.97
N GLN A 121 -0.15 17.26 -9.39
CA GLN A 121 -0.53 17.54 -10.77
C GLN A 121 -1.10 18.96 -10.93
N GLY A 122 -0.89 19.80 -9.94
CA GLY A 122 -1.40 21.16 -9.82
C GLY A 122 -1.52 21.55 -8.35
N GLU A 123 -2.27 22.61 -8.07
CA GLU A 123 -2.45 23.09 -6.70
C GLU A 123 -3.44 22.24 -5.88
N THR A 124 -4.42 21.63 -6.53
CA THR A 124 -5.54 20.91 -5.88
C THR A 124 -5.75 19.50 -6.41
N GLU A 125 -4.83 19.00 -7.21
CA GLU A 125 -4.91 17.65 -7.79
C GLU A 125 -3.59 16.92 -7.61
N VAL A 126 -3.69 15.64 -7.26
CA VAL A 126 -2.53 14.74 -7.16
C VAL A 126 -2.81 13.43 -7.88
N ARG A 127 -1.76 12.81 -8.38
CA ARG A 127 -1.76 11.42 -8.81
C ARG A 127 -1.21 10.57 -7.68
N LEU A 128 -2.05 9.70 -7.13
CA LEU A 128 -1.69 8.71 -6.15
C LEU A 128 -1.33 7.41 -6.87
N ILE A 129 -0.14 6.89 -6.60
CA ILE A 129 0.35 5.62 -7.13
C ILE A 129 0.51 4.65 -5.98
N GLN A 130 -0.03 3.46 -6.14
CA GLN A 130 0.12 2.34 -5.22
C GLN A 130 0.84 1.20 -5.94
N THR A 131 1.97 0.76 -5.40
CA THR A 131 2.75 -0.35 -5.95
C THR A 131 2.97 -1.40 -4.86
N ALA A 132 2.55 -2.63 -5.12
CA ALA A 132 2.92 -3.78 -4.33
C ALA A 132 4.13 -4.45 -5.00
N PHE A 133 5.19 -4.68 -4.24
CA PHE A 133 6.37 -5.42 -4.67
C PHE A 133 6.43 -6.75 -3.93
N TYR A 134 6.85 -7.79 -4.64
CA TYR A 134 7.03 -9.11 -4.06
C TYR A 134 8.28 -9.78 -4.63
N GLU A 135 9.16 -10.20 -3.75
CA GLU A 135 10.34 -11.01 -4.04
C GLU A 135 10.04 -12.45 -3.60
N PRO A 136 9.64 -13.35 -4.52
CA PRO A 136 9.28 -14.72 -4.17
C PRO A 136 10.50 -15.52 -3.73
N ASP A 137 10.33 -16.37 -2.72
CA ASP A 137 11.31 -17.38 -2.35
C ASP A 137 10.97 -18.69 -3.08
N GLY A 138 11.68 -18.94 -4.16
CA GLY A 138 11.53 -20.12 -4.99
C GLY A 138 10.13 -20.31 -5.57
N LEU A 139 9.81 -21.56 -5.93
CA LEU A 139 8.54 -21.94 -6.55
C LEU A 139 7.35 -21.73 -5.60
N ALA A 140 7.54 -21.98 -4.31
CA ALA A 140 6.49 -21.79 -3.30
C ALA A 140 6.05 -20.31 -3.23
N GLY A 141 7.00 -19.37 -3.31
CA GLY A 141 6.73 -17.94 -3.37
C GLY A 141 5.97 -17.53 -4.62
N LEU A 142 6.37 -18.05 -5.77
CA LEU A 142 5.65 -17.82 -7.03
C LEU A 142 4.21 -18.31 -6.98
N LEU A 143 4.00 -19.53 -6.52
CA LEU A 143 2.66 -20.12 -6.40
C LEU A 143 1.79 -19.31 -5.43
N TYR A 144 2.34 -18.91 -4.28
CA TYR A 144 1.68 -18.06 -3.30
C TYR A 144 1.18 -16.74 -3.94
N TRP A 145 2.04 -16.06 -4.71
CA TRP A 145 1.68 -14.82 -5.39
C TRP A 145 0.52 -15.01 -6.38
N TYR A 146 0.63 -15.98 -7.29
CA TYR A 146 -0.38 -16.18 -8.33
C TYR A 146 -1.73 -16.67 -7.78
N VAL A 147 -1.73 -17.50 -6.75
CA VAL A 147 -2.97 -17.96 -6.09
C VAL A 147 -3.69 -16.78 -5.41
N LEU A 148 -2.95 -15.88 -4.76
CA LEU A 148 -3.53 -14.73 -4.06
C LEU A 148 -3.75 -13.50 -4.95
N TYR A 149 -3.21 -13.50 -6.15
CA TYR A 149 -3.30 -12.37 -7.08
C TYR A 149 -4.73 -11.82 -7.31
N PRO A 150 -5.77 -12.65 -7.56
CA PRO A 150 -7.12 -12.16 -7.77
C PRO A 150 -7.64 -11.38 -6.56
N ILE A 151 -7.38 -11.89 -5.35
CA ILE A 151 -7.80 -11.25 -4.09
C ILE A 151 -7.02 -9.96 -3.88
N HIS A 152 -5.70 -9.96 -4.06
CA HIS A 152 -4.86 -8.76 -3.96
C HIS A 152 -5.28 -7.69 -4.96
N SER A 153 -5.61 -8.06 -6.19
CA SER A 153 -6.07 -7.13 -7.21
C SER A 153 -7.35 -6.38 -6.80
N ILE A 154 -8.30 -7.07 -6.17
CA ILE A 154 -9.55 -6.48 -5.67
C ILE A 154 -9.27 -5.57 -4.47
N ILE A 155 -8.48 -6.05 -3.51
CA ILE A 155 -8.12 -5.30 -2.30
C ILE A 155 -7.37 -4.01 -2.66
N PHE A 156 -6.37 -4.09 -3.49
CA PHE A 156 -5.55 -2.93 -3.86
C PHE A 156 -6.33 -1.89 -4.66
N ARG A 157 -7.24 -2.33 -5.56
CA ARG A 157 -8.14 -1.41 -6.26
C ARG A 157 -9.07 -0.67 -5.30
N GLY A 158 -9.68 -1.40 -4.39
CA GLY A 158 -10.58 -0.80 -3.39
C GLY A 158 -9.83 0.12 -2.43
N MET A 159 -8.62 -0.24 -2.02
CA MET A 159 -7.81 0.55 -1.10
C MET A 159 -7.38 1.89 -1.68
N ILE A 160 -6.83 1.91 -2.90
CA ILE A 160 -6.40 3.18 -3.52
C ILE A 160 -7.59 4.11 -3.76
N ALA A 161 -8.75 3.58 -4.17
CA ALA A 161 -9.97 4.35 -4.35
C ALA A 161 -10.50 4.92 -3.02
N ALA A 162 -10.46 4.12 -1.94
CA ALA A 162 -10.89 4.55 -0.62
C ALA A 162 -9.96 5.64 -0.04
N ILE A 163 -8.66 5.54 -0.25
CA ILE A 163 -7.68 6.57 0.14
C ILE A 163 -7.98 7.87 -0.60
N ALA A 164 -8.15 7.82 -1.93
CA ALA A 164 -8.46 9.00 -2.74
C ALA A 164 -9.74 9.68 -2.28
N HIS A 165 -10.83 8.94 -2.14
CA HIS A 165 -12.12 9.47 -1.67
C HIS A 165 -12.03 10.09 -0.27
N ARG A 166 -11.29 9.45 0.64
CA ARG A 166 -11.09 9.98 1.99
C ARG A 166 -10.30 11.28 1.98
N ALA A 167 -9.26 11.38 1.15
CA ALA A 167 -8.47 12.59 0.99
C ALA A 167 -9.30 13.75 0.42
N GLU A 168 -10.11 13.50 -0.61
CA GLU A 168 -11.03 14.49 -1.18
C GLU A 168 -11.99 15.05 -0.12
N SER A 169 -12.53 14.19 0.74
CA SER A 169 -13.43 14.64 1.81
C SER A 169 -12.74 15.49 2.88
N LEU A 170 -11.43 15.40 3.05
CA LEU A 170 -10.66 16.27 3.93
C LEU A 170 -10.36 17.64 3.30
N SER A 171 -10.12 17.67 1.99
CA SER A 171 -9.76 18.90 1.26
C SER A 171 -10.95 19.84 1.05
N ILE A 172 -12.19 19.39 1.29
CA ILE A 172 -13.42 20.20 1.15
C ILE A 172 -13.77 20.94 2.47
N THR A 173 -13.11 20.59 3.59
CA THR A 173 -13.38 21.15 4.92
C THR A 173 -12.40 22.25 5.27
#